data_831dc90454dee3fd579849ddedbb743a
#
_entry.id   831dc90454dee3fd579849ddedbb743a
#
_cell.length_a   1.000
_cell.length_b   1.000
_cell.length_c   1.000
_cell.angle_alpha   90.00
_cell.angle_beta   90.00
_cell.angle_gamma   90.00
#
_symmetry.space_group_name_H-M   'P 1'
#
loop_
_entity.id
_entity.type
_entity.pdbx_description
1 polymer ?
#
loop_
_entity_poly.entity_id
_entity_poly.type
_entity_poly.pdbx_seq_one_letter_code
_entity_poly.pdbx_strand_id
1 'polypeptide(L)'
;MKTRCAGTRLIPIFAAVLLVAVLSGCNRTADVKEEKSVETPVKAADADAARVDKVVVYYFHNTRRCPTCLGIQKGIEETINEKFSRDIDAGMLEFQELNMEDEPNKKYVQQFQLSFSTMVVAAEARGETRKWENAGKVWDFAQAPEELKSYVEKMIRQQLDLIGRNV
;
A
#
# COMPACT_ATOMS: atom_id res chain seq x y z
N MET A 1 -9.95 9.70 -53.21
CA MET A 1 -8.60 10.22 -53.44
C MET A 1 -7.73 9.55 -52.40
N LYS A 2 -7.03 8.46 -52.76
CA LYS A 2 -5.60 8.32 -53.11
C LYS A 2 -4.74 8.99 -52.03
N THR A 3 -3.77 8.39 -51.35
CA THR A 3 -2.75 7.42 -51.81
C THR A 3 -2.05 6.74 -50.65
N ARG A 4 -1.72 5.50 -50.86
CA ARG A 4 -0.75 4.61 -50.22
C ARG A 4 0.66 5.22 -50.16
N CYS A 5 1.47 4.81 -49.18
CA CYS A 5 2.87 4.44 -49.40
C CYS A 5 3.36 3.44 -48.39
N ALA A 6 3.67 2.27 -48.88
CA ALA A 6 4.45 1.21 -48.25
C ALA A 6 5.94 1.53 -48.38
N GLY A 7 6.73 1.08 -47.43
CA GLY A 7 8.19 1.19 -47.43
C GLY A 7 8.83 0.01 -46.71
N THR A 8 8.85 -1.11 -47.43
CA THR A 8 9.68 -2.29 -47.13
C THR A 8 11.14 -1.96 -47.43
N ARG A 9 12.05 -2.21 -46.52
CA ARG A 9 13.49 -2.37 -46.83
C ARG A 9 14.04 -3.63 -46.22
N LEU A 10 14.31 -4.56 -47.08
CA LEU A 10 15.12 -5.77 -46.91
C LEU A 10 16.62 -5.44 -47.13
N ILE A 11 17.49 -6.35 -46.57
CA ILE A 11 18.79 -6.83 -47.09
C ILE A 11 20.06 -6.17 -46.49
N PRO A 12 21.21 -6.89 -46.42
CA PRO A 12 21.50 -8.32 -46.61
C PRO A 12 22.45 -8.96 -45.56
N ILE A 13 22.53 -10.25 -45.71
CA ILE A 13 23.47 -11.23 -45.20
C ILE A 13 24.88 -10.95 -45.73
N PHE A 14 25.90 -10.92 -44.87
CA PHE A 14 27.28 -11.21 -45.27
C PHE A 14 27.87 -12.26 -44.37
N ALA A 15 28.08 -13.40 -44.94
CA ALA A 15 28.91 -14.49 -44.49
C ALA A 15 30.38 -14.14 -44.72
N ALA A 16 31.23 -14.34 -43.73
CA ALA A 16 32.66 -14.54 -43.98
C ALA A 16 33.22 -15.51 -42.94
N VAL A 17 33.48 -16.68 -43.40
CA VAL A 17 34.27 -17.75 -42.80
C VAL A 17 35.74 -17.35 -42.84
N LEU A 18 36.44 -17.49 -41.74
CA LEU A 18 37.89 -17.67 -41.76
C LEU A 18 38.34 -18.52 -40.59
N LEU A 19 38.80 -19.66 -40.95
CA LEU A 19 39.42 -20.75 -40.19
C LEU A 19 40.92 -20.41 -40.00
N VAL A 20 41.43 -20.42 -38.76
CA VAL A 20 42.84 -20.63 -38.53
C VAL A 20 43.01 -21.47 -37.25
N ALA A 21 43.84 -22.48 -37.43
CA ALA A 21 44.11 -23.61 -36.57
C ALA A 21 45.24 -23.34 -35.54
N VAL A 22 45.08 -24.02 -34.43
CA VAL A 22 46.09 -24.76 -33.64
C VAL A 22 47.33 -24.01 -33.14
N LEU A 23 47.54 -24.01 -31.85
CA LEU A 23 48.76 -24.51 -31.21
C LEU A 23 48.54 -24.86 -29.75
N SER A 24 48.97 -26.07 -29.43
CA SER A 24 48.94 -26.69 -28.10
C SER A 24 49.80 -25.94 -27.07
N GLY A 25 49.31 -25.88 -25.86
CA GLY A 25 50.13 -25.50 -24.72
C GLY A 25 49.50 -26.07 -23.43
N CYS A 26 49.99 -27.24 -23.04
CA CYS A 26 49.75 -27.77 -21.67
C CYS A 26 50.41 -26.84 -20.65
N ASN A 27 49.67 -26.38 -19.66
CA ASN A 27 50.25 -26.20 -18.37
C ASN A 27 49.17 -26.49 -17.28
N ARG A 28 49.52 -27.46 -16.44
CA ARG A 28 48.86 -27.80 -15.18
C ARG A 28 49.02 -26.62 -14.22
N THR A 29 48.03 -26.25 -13.48
CA THR A 29 47.99 -26.31 -12.00
C THR A 29 46.81 -25.51 -11.46
N ALA A 30 46.25 -26.06 -10.42
CA ALA A 30 45.42 -25.44 -9.36
C ALA A 30 43.92 -25.26 -9.65
N ASP A 31 43.19 -26.17 -9.05
CA ASP A 31 41.84 -26.03 -8.58
C ASP A 31 41.57 -24.64 -7.96
N VAL A 32 40.82 -23.81 -8.63
CA VAL A 32 40.03 -22.79 -7.99
C VAL A 32 38.58 -23.09 -8.39
N LYS A 33 37.88 -23.64 -7.44
CA LYS A 33 36.45 -23.88 -7.45
C LYS A 33 35.77 -22.52 -7.65
N GLU A 34 35.41 -22.21 -8.88
CA GLU A 34 34.58 -21.07 -9.22
C GLU A 34 33.18 -21.37 -8.71
N GLU A 35 32.93 -20.85 -7.53
CA GLU A 35 31.61 -20.82 -6.92
C GLU A 35 30.76 -19.85 -7.75
N LYS A 36 30.01 -20.43 -8.69
CA LYS A 36 28.98 -19.74 -9.48
C LYS A 36 27.98 -19.15 -8.50
N SER A 37 28.16 -17.89 -8.15
CA SER A 37 27.17 -17.12 -7.43
C SER A 37 25.89 -17.10 -8.27
N VAL A 38 24.95 -17.92 -7.83
CA VAL A 38 23.54 -17.82 -8.27
C VAL A 38 23.03 -16.51 -7.70
N GLU A 39 23.13 -15.45 -8.48
CA GLU A 39 22.34 -14.24 -8.24
C GLU A 39 20.87 -14.61 -8.42
N THR A 40 20.24 -14.96 -7.33
CA THR A 40 18.78 -15.02 -7.24
C THR A 40 18.25 -13.59 -7.34
N PRO A 41 17.34 -13.28 -8.28
CA PRO A 41 16.70 -11.98 -8.36
C PRO A 41 15.59 -11.90 -7.30
N VAL A 42 15.94 -11.68 -6.03
CA VAL A 42 14.99 -11.61 -4.89
C VAL A 42 14.51 -10.17 -4.64
N LYS A 43 14.93 -9.17 -5.41
CA LYS A 43 14.75 -7.76 -5.02
C LYS A 43 13.54 -7.04 -5.64
N ALA A 44 12.80 -7.65 -6.56
CA ALA A 44 11.63 -7.00 -7.17
C ALA A 44 10.31 -7.31 -6.42
N ALA A 45 10.22 -8.49 -5.79
CA ALA A 45 9.01 -8.90 -5.07
C ALA A 45 8.85 -8.21 -3.71
N ASP A 46 9.97 -7.87 -3.03
CA ASP A 46 9.94 -7.21 -1.72
C ASP A 46 9.60 -5.72 -1.80
N ALA A 47 9.99 -5.04 -2.87
CA ALA A 47 9.68 -3.62 -3.06
C ALA A 47 8.19 -3.38 -3.32
N ASP A 48 7.51 -4.32 -3.98
CA ASP A 48 6.07 -4.26 -4.23
C ASP A 48 5.27 -4.66 -2.98
N ALA A 49 5.84 -5.50 -2.11
CA ALA A 49 5.25 -5.89 -0.84
C ALA A 49 5.11 -4.74 0.18
N ALA A 50 5.95 -3.70 0.06
CA ALA A 50 5.94 -2.53 0.94
C ALA A 50 5.03 -1.40 0.44
N ARG A 51 4.47 -1.54 -0.77
CA ARG A 51 3.65 -0.51 -1.38
C ARG A 51 2.24 -0.50 -0.79
N VAL A 52 1.82 0.65 -0.29
CA VAL A 52 0.46 0.84 0.23
C VAL A 52 -0.55 0.59 -0.88
N ASP A 53 -1.49 -0.30 -0.64
CA ASP A 53 -2.56 -0.67 -1.58
C ASP A 53 -3.95 -0.24 -1.11
N LYS A 54 -4.12 -0.05 0.20
CA LYS A 54 -5.41 0.30 0.81
C LYS A 54 -5.25 1.18 2.05
N VAL A 55 -6.26 1.98 2.32
CA VAL A 55 -6.44 2.72 3.58
C VAL A 55 -7.64 2.15 4.31
N VAL A 56 -7.48 1.87 5.60
CA VAL A 56 -8.58 1.43 6.46
C VAL A 56 -8.82 2.48 7.54
N VAL A 57 -10.06 2.93 7.63
CA VAL A 57 -10.53 3.82 8.68
C VAL A 57 -11.21 2.96 9.73
N TYR A 58 -10.62 2.87 10.89
CA TYR A 58 -11.18 2.18 12.04
C TYR A 58 -11.85 3.20 12.97
N TYR A 59 -13.07 2.90 13.40
CA TYR A 59 -13.67 3.56 14.55
C TYR A 59 -13.77 2.57 15.71
N PHE A 60 -12.97 2.82 16.73
CA PHE A 60 -12.94 1.99 17.94
C PHE A 60 -13.90 2.53 18.99
N HIS A 61 -14.69 1.64 19.58
CA HIS A 61 -15.63 1.99 20.63
C HIS A 61 -15.66 0.94 21.74
N ASN A 62 -16.27 1.29 22.87
CA ASN A 62 -16.56 0.36 23.94
C ASN A 62 -17.97 -0.19 23.77
N THR A 63 -18.29 -1.30 24.43
CA THR A 63 -19.64 -1.90 24.45
C THR A 63 -20.68 -0.87 24.93
N ARG A 64 -20.32 -0.09 25.96
CA ARG A 64 -21.17 0.99 26.44
C ARG A 64 -20.97 2.25 25.60
N ARG A 65 -21.97 2.58 24.78
CA ARG A 65 -21.94 3.74 23.90
C ARG A 65 -22.53 4.98 24.57
N CYS A 66 -21.85 6.10 24.50
CA CYS A 66 -22.37 7.39 24.94
C CYS A 66 -22.95 8.18 23.74
N PRO A 67 -23.88 9.15 23.98
CA PRO A 67 -24.41 9.97 22.88
C PRO A 67 -23.34 10.68 22.07
N THR A 68 -22.29 11.19 22.73
CA THR A 68 -21.15 11.84 22.07
C THR A 68 -20.39 10.84 21.20
N CYS A 69 -20.16 9.61 21.69
CA CYS A 69 -19.49 8.55 20.92
C CYS A 69 -20.26 8.24 19.63
N LEU A 70 -21.60 8.14 19.74
CA LEU A 70 -22.48 7.90 18.59
C LEU A 70 -22.47 9.09 17.62
N GLY A 71 -22.43 10.33 18.14
CA GLY A 71 -22.33 11.53 17.31
C GLY A 71 -21.02 11.61 16.53
N ILE A 72 -19.90 11.28 17.15
CA ILE A 72 -18.60 11.21 16.48
C ILE A 72 -18.61 10.14 15.39
N GLN A 73 -19.07 8.93 15.71
CA GLN A 73 -19.19 7.85 14.72
C GLN A 73 -20.00 8.28 13.52
N LYS A 74 -21.20 8.83 13.76
CA LYS A 74 -22.09 9.32 12.69
C LYS A 74 -21.38 10.35 11.81
N GLY A 75 -20.68 11.31 12.40
CA GLY A 75 -19.91 12.31 11.64
C GLY A 75 -18.81 11.71 10.77
N ILE A 76 -18.14 10.66 11.26
CA ILE A 76 -17.13 9.91 10.49
C ILE A 76 -17.80 9.19 9.31
N GLU A 77 -18.86 8.42 9.56
CA GLU A 77 -19.60 7.69 8.52
C GLU A 77 -20.18 8.61 7.44
N GLU A 78 -20.79 9.73 7.84
CA GLU A 78 -21.29 10.74 6.91
C GLU A 78 -20.16 11.30 6.04
N THR A 79 -19.03 11.65 6.62
CA THR A 79 -17.87 12.16 5.88
C THR A 79 -17.37 11.14 4.86
N ILE A 80 -17.25 9.89 5.26
CA ILE A 80 -16.80 8.80 4.39
C ILE A 80 -17.77 8.63 3.21
N ASN A 81 -19.07 8.56 3.48
CA ASN A 81 -20.08 8.39 2.45
C ASN A 81 -20.16 9.59 1.51
N GLU A 82 -20.06 10.81 2.02
CA GLU A 82 -20.15 12.04 1.23
C GLU A 82 -18.92 12.32 0.37
N LYS A 83 -17.71 12.03 0.89
CA LYS A 83 -16.46 12.48 0.29
C LYS A 83 -15.62 11.37 -0.36
N PHE A 84 -15.82 10.10 0.06
CA PHE A 84 -14.94 9.00 -0.29
C PHE A 84 -15.66 7.78 -0.88
N SER A 85 -16.91 7.92 -1.32
CA SER A 85 -17.67 6.83 -1.95
C SER A 85 -16.90 6.20 -3.12
N ARG A 86 -16.23 7.02 -3.94
CA ARG A 86 -15.43 6.53 -5.07
C ARG A 86 -14.22 5.72 -4.64
N ASP A 87 -13.58 6.10 -3.54
CA ASP A 87 -12.42 5.39 -3.00
C ASP A 87 -12.83 4.05 -2.39
N ILE A 88 -14.04 3.98 -1.79
CA ILE A 88 -14.65 2.73 -1.31
C ILE A 88 -14.97 1.82 -2.51
N ASP A 89 -15.65 2.34 -3.53
CA ASP A 89 -16.02 1.58 -4.73
C ASP A 89 -14.79 1.04 -5.47
N ALA A 90 -13.68 1.79 -5.44
CA ALA A 90 -12.40 1.38 -6.00
C ALA A 90 -11.61 0.40 -5.11
N GLY A 91 -12.07 0.10 -3.88
CA GLY A 91 -11.38 -0.75 -2.91
C GLY A 91 -10.13 -0.11 -2.29
N MET A 92 -9.93 1.20 -2.50
CA MET A 92 -8.80 1.95 -1.93
C MET A 92 -9.06 2.41 -0.49
N LEU A 93 -10.32 2.51 -0.08
CA LEU A 93 -10.74 2.86 1.27
C LEU A 93 -11.70 1.82 1.82
N GLU A 94 -11.53 1.49 3.09
CA GLU A 94 -12.44 0.63 3.85
C GLU A 94 -12.76 1.28 5.19
N PHE A 95 -14.01 1.15 5.66
CA PHE A 95 -14.41 1.58 6.99
C PHE A 95 -14.76 0.37 7.85
N GLN A 96 -14.23 0.33 9.07
CA GLN A 96 -14.51 -0.71 10.04
C GLN A 96 -14.86 -0.11 11.41
N GLU A 97 -16.01 -0.52 11.95
CA GLU A 97 -16.40 -0.26 13.33
C GLU A 97 -16.02 -1.46 14.19
N LEU A 98 -15.25 -1.22 15.26
CA LEU A 98 -14.72 -2.28 16.11
C LEU A 98 -14.94 -1.99 17.59
N ASN A 99 -15.53 -2.95 18.32
CA ASN A 99 -15.60 -2.90 19.74
C ASN A 99 -14.27 -3.32 20.37
N MET A 100 -13.63 -2.42 21.13
CA MET A 100 -12.33 -2.65 21.78
C MET A 100 -12.38 -3.75 22.86
N GLU A 101 -13.56 -4.05 23.40
CA GLU A 101 -13.72 -5.02 24.48
C GLU A 101 -13.81 -6.45 23.95
N ASP A 102 -14.09 -6.64 22.67
CA ASP A 102 -14.19 -7.95 22.05
C ASP A 102 -12.80 -8.59 21.85
N GLU A 103 -12.66 -9.87 22.21
CA GLU A 103 -11.39 -10.60 22.15
C GLU A 103 -10.70 -10.55 20.78
N PRO A 104 -11.37 -10.71 19.63
CA PRO A 104 -10.72 -10.62 18.34
C PRO A 104 -10.08 -9.25 18.05
N ASN A 105 -10.55 -8.19 18.71
CA ASN A 105 -10.13 -6.82 18.50
C ASN A 105 -9.01 -6.36 19.45
N LYS A 106 -8.66 -7.15 20.46
CA LYS A 106 -7.57 -6.83 21.41
C LYS A 106 -6.23 -6.61 20.73
N LYS A 107 -5.97 -7.31 19.63
CA LYS A 107 -4.77 -7.12 18.83
C LYS A 107 -4.63 -5.67 18.32
N TYR A 108 -5.73 -5.06 17.88
CA TYR A 108 -5.74 -3.67 17.40
C TYR A 108 -5.57 -2.67 18.54
N VAL A 109 -6.17 -2.96 19.71
CA VAL A 109 -6.00 -2.13 20.93
C VAL A 109 -4.52 -2.03 21.29
N GLN A 110 -3.80 -3.14 21.24
CA GLN A 110 -2.35 -3.17 21.50
C GLN A 110 -1.56 -2.52 20.38
N GLN A 111 -1.85 -2.85 19.12
CA GLN A 111 -1.15 -2.34 17.95
C GLN A 111 -1.23 -0.82 17.85
N PHE A 112 -2.42 -0.25 18.05
CA PHE A 112 -2.67 1.19 17.94
C PHE A 112 -2.59 1.93 19.28
N GLN A 113 -2.21 1.25 20.35
CA GLN A 113 -2.04 1.80 21.71
C GLN A 113 -3.29 2.56 22.20
N LEU A 114 -4.45 1.92 22.04
CA LEU A 114 -5.74 2.54 22.32
C LEU A 114 -6.07 2.49 23.81
N SER A 115 -6.55 3.62 24.34
CA SER A 115 -7.02 3.74 25.73
C SER A 115 -8.49 4.16 25.85
N PHE A 116 -9.08 4.64 24.78
CA PHE A 116 -10.46 5.11 24.71
C PHE A 116 -10.97 5.07 23.28
N SER A 117 -12.29 5.25 23.12
CA SER A 117 -12.93 5.27 21.80
C SER A 117 -12.31 6.35 20.90
N THR A 118 -11.90 5.98 19.70
CA THR A 118 -11.20 6.89 18.79
C THR A 118 -11.29 6.41 17.35
N MET A 119 -10.94 7.29 16.42
CA MET A 119 -10.70 6.94 15.02
C MET A 119 -9.21 6.68 14.82
N VAL A 120 -8.89 5.64 14.06
CA VAL A 120 -7.53 5.38 13.55
C VAL A 120 -7.61 5.26 12.04
N VAL A 121 -6.69 5.90 11.33
CA VAL A 121 -6.55 5.76 9.89
C VAL A 121 -5.25 5.05 9.60
N ALA A 122 -5.33 3.89 8.96
CA ALA A 122 -4.20 3.02 8.69
C ALA A 122 -3.99 2.83 7.19
N ALA A 123 -2.75 3.00 6.75
CA ALA A 123 -2.30 2.64 5.41
C ALA A 123 -1.78 1.19 5.45
N GLU A 124 -2.31 0.35 4.59
CA GLU A 124 -2.02 -1.07 4.55
C GLU A 124 -1.39 -1.49 3.23
N ALA A 125 -0.60 -2.54 3.29
CA ALA A 125 -0.05 -3.24 2.15
C ALA A 125 -0.26 -4.75 2.36
N ARG A 126 -1.01 -5.39 1.47
CA ARG A 126 -1.32 -6.83 1.53
C ARG A 126 -1.97 -7.26 2.86
N GLY A 127 -2.81 -6.40 3.42
CA GLY A 127 -3.51 -6.66 4.69
C GLY A 127 -2.66 -6.47 5.95
N GLU A 128 -1.45 -5.90 5.81
CA GLU A 128 -0.60 -5.52 6.94
C GLU A 128 -0.53 -4.01 7.07
N THR A 129 -0.74 -3.50 8.28
CA THR A 129 -0.59 -2.07 8.58
C THR A 129 0.87 -1.65 8.41
N ARG A 130 1.12 -0.69 7.54
CA ARG A 130 2.46 -0.10 7.30
C ARG A 130 2.63 1.22 8.03
N LYS A 131 1.59 2.02 8.05
CA LYS A 131 1.56 3.29 8.74
C LYS A 131 0.17 3.52 9.30
N TRP A 132 0.07 4.19 10.42
CA TRP A 132 -1.21 4.54 11.02
C TRP A 132 -1.12 5.85 11.78
N GLU A 133 -2.26 6.47 11.99
CA GLU A 133 -2.39 7.68 12.77
C GLU A 133 -3.65 7.61 13.64
N ASN A 134 -3.48 7.90 14.94
CA ASN A 134 -4.58 7.99 15.87
C ASN A 134 -5.19 9.39 15.78
N ALA A 135 -6.43 9.47 15.35
CA ALA A 135 -7.17 10.70 15.19
C ALA A 135 -7.98 11.06 16.46
N GLY A 136 -7.34 10.97 17.62
CA GLY A 136 -7.99 11.24 18.93
C GLY A 136 -8.63 12.62 19.06
N LYS A 137 -8.19 13.60 18.24
CA LYS A 137 -8.80 14.93 18.18
C LYS A 137 -10.25 14.96 17.68
N VAL A 138 -10.82 13.83 17.22
CA VAL A 138 -12.26 13.76 16.93
C VAL A 138 -13.11 14.16 18.13
N TRP A 139 -12.57 14.00 19.35
CA TRP A 139 -13.22 14.43 20.58
C TRP A 139 -13.27 15.94 20.76
N ASP A 140 -12.27 16.67 20.28
CA ASP A 140 -12.21 18.13 20.34
C ASP A 140 -13.33 18.75 19.49
N PHE A 141 -13.77 18.04 18.45
CA PHE A 141 -14.81 18.47 17.52
C PHE A 141 -16.17 17.80 17.75
N ALA A 142 -16.37 17.10 18.86
CA ALA A 142 -17.60 16.35 19.13
C ALA A 142 -18.88 17.21 19.16
N GLN A 143 -18.75 18.52 19.42
CA GLN A 143 -19.86 19.50 19.42
C GLN A 143 -19.84 20.41 18.19
N ALA A 144 -18.93 20.18 17.24
CA ALA A 144 -18.74 20.99 16.05
C ALA A 144 -18.73 20.08 14.79
N PRO A 145 -19.91 19.68 14.29
CA PRO A 145 -20.02 18.64 13.25
C PRO A 145 -19.25 18.97 11.96
N GLU A 146 -19.23 20.23 11.53
CA GLU A 146 -18.54 20.61 10.29
C GLU A 146 -17.00 20.56 10.45
N GLU A 147 -16.50 20.95 11.62
CA GLU A 147 -15.09 20.85 11.98
C GLU A 147 -14.67 19.38 12.12
N LEU A 148 -15.54 18.54 12.69
CA LEU A 148 -15.33 17.09 12.76
C LEU A 148 -15.19 16.51 11.36
N LYS A 149 -16.13 16.81 10.45
CA LYS A 149 -16.10 16.33 9.06
C LYS A 149 -14.83 16.79 8.35
N SER A 150 -14.46 18.05 8.50
CA SER A 150 -13.23 18.62 7.90
C SER A 150 -11.97 17.95 8.43
N TYR A 151 -11.92 17.66 9.73
CA TYR A 151 -10.80 16.96 10.36
C TYR A 151 -10.71 15.52 9.86
N VAL A 152 -11.83 14.78 9.83
CA VAL A 152 -11.90 13.40 9.33
C VAL A 152 -11.46 13.32 7.86
N GLU A 153 -11.98 14.21 7.02
CA GLU A 153 -11.61 14.28 5.61
C GLU A 153 -10.09 14.48 5.45
N LYS A 154 -9.51 15.43 6.19
CA LYS A 154 -8.08 15.69 6.16
C LYS A 154 -7.25 14.45 6.52
N MET A 155 -7.62 13.76 7.60
CA MET A 155 -6.91 12.58 8.09
C MET A 155 -6.93 11.45 7.05
N ILE A 156 -8.08 11.20 6.43
CA ILE A 156 -8.23 10.17 5.42
C ILE A 156 -7.42 10.51 4.17
N ARG A 157 -7.50 11.75 3.65
CA ARG A 157 -6.74 12.18 2.46
C ARG A 157 -5.24 12.03 2.66
N GLN A 158 -4.71 12.36 3.83
CA GLN A 158 -3.29 12.22 4.14
C GLN A 158 -2.80 10.77 4.03
N GLN A 159 -3.64 9.79 4.37
CA GLN A 159 -3.28 8.38 4.24
C GLN A 159 -3.51 7.87 2.81
N LEU A 160 -4.56 8.32 2.12
CA LEU A 160 -4.80 7.99 0.71
C LEU A 160 -3.65 8.46 -0.20
N ASP A 161 -3.02 9.58 0.12
CA ASP A 161 -1.84 10.10 -0.60
C ASP A 161 -0.62 9.15 -0.52
N LEU A 162 -0.66 8.15 0.36
CA LEU A 162 0.39 7.13 0.48
C LEU A 162 0.18 5.95 -0.47
N ILE A 163 -1.00 5.80 -1.07
CA ILE A 163 -1.29 4.69 -1.99
C ILE A 163 -0.28 4.68 -3.14
N GLY A 164 0.27 3.50 -3.40
CA GLY A 164 1.33 3.32 -4.39
C GLY A 164 2.73 3.71 -3.91
N ARG A 165 2.90 4.19 -2.67
CA ARG A 165 4.20 4.54 -2.08
C ARG A 165 4.69 3.47 -1.11
N ASN A 166 6.00 3.37 -0.97
CA ASN A 166 6.63 2.59 0.09
C ASN A 166 6.73 3.46 1.36
N VAL A 167 6.25 2.95 2.49
CA VAL A 167 6.22 3.66 3.78
C VAL A 167 6.76 2.79 4.91
#